data_940ef0762efb1ee9758e909f96055a2e
#
_entry.id   940ef0762efb1ee9758e909f96055a2e
#
_cell.length_a   1.000
_cell.length_b   1.000
_cell.length_c   1.000
_cell.angle_alpha   90.00
_cell.angle_beta   90.00
_cell.angle_gamma   90.00
#
_symmetry.space_group_name_H-M   'P 1'
#
loop_
_entity.id
_entity.type
_entity.pdbx_description
1 polymer ?
#
loop_
_entity_poly.entity_id
_entity_poly.type
_entity_poly.pdbx_seq_one_letter_code
_entity_poly.pdbx_strand_id
1 'polypeptide(L)'
;MRKKIMMICCLMVVSPLMARPSQEITPLSKAAEQQFTVTHQEMQNGDRHYRLYIAQPKQPQTVYTVLYMLDGNGQFPMMVNRLSAGKNRPLPLVVGIGYPSDQAYPKTRTFDYTPAATGEQFTAGGGELVFRQFIREQVIPWVSSHYSVNSRRYFFGHSLGGLFVLRTATDELGLFTDYISASPSLWWGHGTYMTAERFDRLPPDIRLTITQGGLEEKPDLSKMSEEQKHNLSVRYSEITAREVCEQLQRRDKQCQFRVFPGKSHGSVIPDALETVISLLPADTDKEK
;
A
#
# COMPACT_ATOMS: atom_id res chain seq x y z
N MET A 1 49.09 10.94 39.10
CA MET A 1 48.62 9.89 38.17
C MET A 1 47.17 10.20 37.80
N ARG A 2 46.90 10.78 36.60
CA ARG A 2 45.57 11.08 36.10
C ARG A 2 45.06 9.90 35.28
N LYS A 3 44.02 9.21 35.76
CA LYS A 3 43.33 8.15 35.01
C LYS A 3 42.46 8.80 33.93
N LYS A 4 42.78 8.59 32.64
CA LYS A 4 41.93 8.90 31.52
C LYS A 4 40.81 7.85 31.44
N ILE A 5 39.56 8.27 31.70
CA ILE A 5 38.40 7.45 31.44
C ILE A 5 38.09 7.61 29.96
N MET A 6 38.28 6.52 29.20
CA MET A 6 37.92 6.43 27.80
C MET A 6 36.44 6.05 27.71
N MET A 7 35.61 7.02 27.38
CA MET A 7 34.18 6.83 27.17
C MET A 7 34.01 6.20 25.78
N ILE A 8 33.74 4.89 25.75
CA ILE A 8 33.39 4.18 24.53
C ILE A 8 31.95 4.54 24.19
N CYS A 9 31.81 5.40 23.19
CA CYS A 9 30.50 5.72 22.60
C CYS A 9 30.09 4.53 21.71
N CYS A 10 29.23 3.66 22.24
CA CYS A 10 28.67 2.54 21.48
C CYS A 10 27.62 3.12 20.53
N LEU A 11 28.02 3.43 19.30
CA LEU A 11 27.09 3.73 18.22
C LEU A 11 26.31 2.46 17.92
N MET A 12 25.08 2.37 18.42
CA MET A 12 24.11 1.38 17.96
C MET A 12 23.78 1.69 16.51
N VAL A 13 24.42 0.98 15.59
CA VAL A 13 24.02 0.95 14.18
C VAL A 13 22.74 0.14 14.10
N VAL A 14 21.60 0.82 14.14
CA VAL A 14 20.30 0.20 13.85
C VAL A 14 20.29 -0.17 12.37
N SER A 15 20.46 -1.45 12.06
CA SER A 15 20.38 -1.96 10.70
C SER A 15 18.99 -1.72 10.12
N PRO A 16 18.86 -1.00 8.98
CA PRO A 16 17.55 -0.56 8.45
C PRO A 16 16.74 -1.66 7.75
N LEU A 17 17.21 -2.92 7.73
CA LEU A 17 16.69 -3.94 6.80
C LEU A 17 15.29 -4.48 7.12
N MET A 18 14.80 -4.33 8.35
CA MET A 18 13.50 -4.85 8.80
C MET A 18 12.78 -3.88 9.74
N ALA A 19 13.07 -2.59 9.65
CA ALA A 19 12.35 -1.61 10.45
C ALA A 19 10.85 -1.64 10.08
N ARG A 20 10.00 -1.99 11.06
CA ARG A 20 8.56 -1.77 10.92
C ARG A 20 8.34 -0.29 10.67
N PRO A 21 7.38 0.10 9.80
CA PRO A 21 7.02 1.50 9.66
C PRO A 21 6.71 2.13 11.02
N SER A 22 7.09 3.39 11.21
CA SER A 22 6.74 4.12 12.43
C SER A 22 5.23 4.09 12.64
N GLN A 23 4.79 3.97 13.89
CA GLN A 23 3.39 4.10 14.27
C GLN A 23 2.93 5.55 14.37
N GLU A 24 3.84 6.50 14.17
CA GLU A 24 3.54 7.92 14.16
C GLU A 24 2.84 8.34 12.87
N ILE A 25 1.74 9.08 13.00
CA ILE A 25 1.01 9.64 11.86
C ILE A 25 1.68 10.94 11.43
N THR A 26 2.11 11.00 10.19
CA THR A 26 2.72 12.22 9.62
C THR A 26 1.68 13.35 9.58
N PRO A 27 1.95 14.55 10.12
CA PRO A 27 1.02 15.67 10.02
C PRO A 27 0.89 16.15 8.56
N LEU A 28 -0.25 16.76 8.25
CA LEU A 28 -0.44 17.44 6.97
C LEU A 28 0.48 18.66 6.90
N SER A 29 1.09 18.87 5.74
CA SER A 29 1.89 20.05 5.46
C SER A 29 0.99 21.26 5.16
N LYS A 30 1.53 22.47 5.35
CA LYS A 30 0.83 23.71 4.96
C LYS A 30 0.43 23.72 3.48
N ALA A 31 1.28 23.16 2.62
CA ALA A 31 0.97 23.03 1.19
C ALA A 31 -0.23 22.09 0.96
N ALA A 32 -0.32 20.98 1.70
CA ALA A 32 -1.47 20.08 1.67
C ALA A 32 -2.76 20.78 2.11
N GLU A 33 -2.73 21.49 3.22
CA GLU A 33 -3.86 22.27 3.74
C GLU A 33 -4.31 23.40 2.79
N GLN A 34 -3.39 23.96 2.01
CA GLN A 34 -3.71 24.97 1.00
C GLN A 34 -4.38 24.39 -0.25
N GLN A 35 -4.02 23.18 -0.65
CA GLN A 35 -4.48 22.57 -1.90
C GLN A 35 -5.66 21.61 -1.73
N PHE A 36 -5.83 21.05 -0.54
CA PHE A 36 -6.90 20.09 -0.26
C PHE A 36 -7.80 20.55 0.90
N THR A 37 -9.08 20.21 0.78
CA THR A 37 -9.99 20.13 1.93
C THR A 37 -9.93 18.70 2.42
N VAL A 38 -9.46 18.49 3.66
CA VAL A 38 -9.32 17.16 4.25
C VAL A 38 -10.42 16.95 5.28
N THR A 39 -11.19 15.89 5.09
CA THR A 39 -12.27 15.47 5.98
C THR A 39 -12.16 13.98 6.29
N HIS A 40 -12.99 13.47 7.17
CA HIS A 40 -13.13 12.04 7.40
C HIS A 40 -14.60 11.64 7.52
N GLN A 41 -14.87 10.38 7.22
CA GLN A 41 -16.18 9.73 7.36
C GLN A 41 -16.01 8.46 8.17
N GLU A 42 -16.75 8.33 9.26
CA GLU A 42 -16.83 7.08 10.01
C GLU A 42 -17.78 6.12 9.28
N MET A 43 -17.36 4.87 9.18
CA MET A 43 -18.14 3.79 8.59
C MET A 43 -18.14 2.56 9.48
N GLN A 44 -19.15 1.73 9.35
CA GLN A 44 -19.28 0.49 10.11
C GLN A 44 -19.69 -0.66 9.19
N ASN A 45 -19.09 -1.83 9.42
CA ASN A 45 -19.47 -3.06 8.75
C ASN A 45 -19.55 -4.20 9.79
N GLY A 46 -20.76 -4.58 10.19
CA GLY A 46 -20.98 -5.41 11.36
C GLY A 46 -20.42 -4.72 12.62
N ASP A 47 -19.60 -5.44 13.37
CA ASP A 47 -18.96 -4.94 14.60
C ASP A 47 -17.63 -4.19 14.33
N ARG A 48 -17.29 -3.98 13.06
CA ARG A 48 -16.03 -3.33 12.67
C ARG A 48 -16.24 -1.89 12.32
N HIS A 49 -15.35 -1.04 12.84
CA HIS A 49 -15.36 0.39 12.62
C HIS A 49 -14.19 0.80 11.74
N TYR A 50 -14.49 1.59 10.73
CA TYR A 50 -13.55 2.12 9.75
C TYR A 50 -13.64 3.64 9.69
N ARG A 51 -12.55 4.27 9.25
CA ARG A 51 -12.52 5.69 8.96
C ARG A 51 -12.01 5.90 7.55
N LEU A 52 -12.81 6.56 6.72
CA LEU A 52 -12.35 7.07 5.44
C LEU A 52 -11.73 8.45 5.66
N TYR A 53 -10.51 8.63 5.20
CA TYR A 53 -9.84 9.93 5.12
C TYR A 53 -9.99 10.43 3.70
N ILE A 54 -10.54 11.64 3.52
CA ILE A 54 -10.85 12.18 2.20
C ILE A 54 -10.08 13.48 2.00
N ALA A 55 -9.28 13.57 0.93
CA ALA A 55 -8.66 14.81 0.50
C ALA A 55 -9.26 15.22 -0.84
N GLN A 56 -10.12 16.23 -0.81
CA GLN A 56 -10.72 16.83 -1.99
C GLN A 56 -9.89 18.03 -2.43
N PRO A 57 -9.42 18.09 -3.70
CA PRO A 57 -8.75 19.26 -4.24
C PRO A 57 -9.61 20.51 -4.09
N LYS A 58 -9.02 21.61 -3.60
CA LYS A 58 -9.69 22.91 -3.52
C LYS A 58 -9.87 23.58 -4.88
N GLN A 59 -8.98 23.26 -5.85
CA GLN A 59 -9.18 23.66 -7.22
C GLN A 59 -10.39 22.89 -7.79
N PRO A 60 -11.46 23.58 -8.21
CA PRO A 60 -12.65 22.93 -8.72
C PRO A 60 -12.35 22.06 -9.94
N GLN A 61 -12.91 20.86 -9.95
CA GLN A 61 -12.91 19.94 -11.09
C GLN A 61 -14.33 19.43 -11.32
N THR A 62 -14.71 19.27 -12.58
CA THR A 62 -16.02 18.75 -12.94
C THR A 62 -16.17 17.28 -12.54
N VAL A 63 -15.06 16.51 -12.70
CA VAL A 63 -15.00 15.08 -12.43
C VAL A 63 -13.63 14.74 -11.87
N TYR A 64 -13.58 13.97 -10.80
CA TYR A 64 -12.33 13.53 -10.17
C TYR A 64 -11.91 12.14 -10.63
N THR A 65 -10.61 11.95 -10.88
CA THR A 65 -9.96 10.66 -10.79
C THR A 65 -9.80 10.30 -9.31
N VAL A 66 -10.09 9.06 -8.92
CA VAL A 66 -10.02 8.67 -7.50
C VAL A 66 -8.83 7.75 -7.24
N LEU A 67 -8.04 8.12 -6.23
CA LEU A 67 -7.02 7.27 -5.64
C LEU A 67 -7.52 6.71 -4.32
N TYR A 68 -7.86 5.43 -4.30
CA TYR A 68 -8.12 4.68 -3.07
C TYR A 68 -6.82 4.11 -2.54
N MET A 69 -6.61 4.20 -1.24
CA MET A 69 -5.42 3.64 -0.62
C MET A 69 -5.72 3.01 0.74
N LEU A 70 -5.08 1.89 0.99
CA LEU A 70 -5.08 1.22 2.28
C LEU A 70 -4.15 1.93 3.26
N ASP A 71 -4.19 1.51 4.53
CA ASP A 71 -3.40 2.15 5.60
C ASP A 71 -3.63 3.67 5.67
N GLY A 72 -4.92 4.07 5.57
CA GLY A 72 -5.32 5.47 5.54
C GLY A 72 -4.78 6.31 6.69
N ASN A 73 -4.62 5.73 7.89
CA ASN A 73 -4.04 6.44 9.03
C ASN A 73 -2.59 6.90 8.75
N GLY A 74 -1.74 6.00 8.22
CA GLY A 74 -0.30 6.26 8.04
C GLY A 74 0.05 6.83 6.68
N GLN A 75 -0.51 6.28 5.61
CA GLN A 75 -0.04 6.55 4.25
C GLN A 75 -0.82 7.65 3.53
N PHE A 76 -2.08 7.88 3.90
CA PHE A 76 -2.89 8.95 3.32
C PHE A 76 -2.25 10.35 3.54
N PRO A 77 -1.85 10.78 4.76
CA PRO A 77 -1.24 12.09 4.92
C PRO A 77 0.10 12.20 4.19
N MET A 78 0.87 11.11 4.09
CA MET A 78 2.10 11.07 3.30
C MET A 78 1.84 11.30 1.82
N MET A 79 0.78 10.71 1.26
CA MET A 79 0.37 10.88 -0.14
C MET A 79 -0.10 12.31 -0.41
N VAL A 80 -0.98 12.85 0.44
CA VAL A 80 -1.53 14.20 0.28
C VAL A 80 -0.41 15.25 0.34
N ASN A 81 0.55 15.09 1.25
CA ASN A 81 1.73 15.95 1.33
C ASN A 81 2.57 15.92 0.04
N ARG A 82 2.77 14.74 -0.56
CA ARG A 82 3.54 14.59 -1.81
C ARG A 82 2.81 15.18 -3.01
N LEU A 83 1.54 14.91 -3.15
CA LEU A 83 0.71 15.50 -4.20
C LEU A 83 0.77 17.03 -4.16
N SER A 84 0.79 17.60 -2.96
CA SER A 84 0.84 19.06 -2.75
C SER A 84 2.22 19.67 -3.01
N ALA A 85 3.29 18.89 -2.95
CA ALA A 85 4.64 19.33 -3.28
C ALA A 85 4.90 19.33 -4.79
N GLY A 86 4.11 18.57 -5.56
CA GLY A 86 4.18 18.50 -7.02
C GLY A 86 3.59 19.73 -7.68
N LYS A 87 4.00 20.00 -8.94
CA LYS A 87 3.51 21.14 -9.73
C LYS A 87 2.75 20.65 -10.96
N ASN A 88 1.68 21.40 -11.33
CA ASN A 88 1.01 21.35 -12.64
C ASN A 88 0.47 19.99 -13.08
N ARG A 89 -0.40 19.37 -12.24
CA ARG A 89 -1.23 18.25 -12.66
C ARG A 89 -2.62 18.36 -12.00
N PRO A 90 -3.66 17.79 -12.60
CA PRO A 90 -4.93 17.61 -11.90
C PRO A 90 -4.71 16.76 -10.65
N LEU A 91 -5.16 17.26 -9.50
CA LEU A 91 -5.05 16.52 -8.26
C LEU A 91 -6.20 15.50 -8.17
N PRO A 92 -5.94 14.25 -7.78
CA PRO A 92 -7.00 13.27 -7.59
C PRO A 92 -7.81 13.57 -6.32
N LEU A 93 -9.03 13.06 -6.26
CA LEU A 93 -9.69 12.80 -4.99
C LEU A 93 -8.96 11.63 -4.31
N VAL A 94 -8.39 11.85 -3.14
CA VAL A 94 -7.69 10.79 -2.38
C VAL A 94 -8.62 10.25 -1.30
N VAL A 95 -8.80 8.94 -1.27
CA VAL A 95 -9.61 8.23 -0.27
C VAL A 95 -8.74 7.22 0.45
N GLY A 96 -8.31 7.54 1.66
CA GLY A 96 -7.59 6.63 2.54
C GLY A 96 -8.57 5.78 3.35
N ILE A 97 -8.49 4.46 3.21
CA ILE A 97 -9.29 3.51 3.99
C ILE A 97 -8.47 3.12 5.21
N GLY A 98 -8.96 3.46 6.39
CA GLY A 98 -8.27 3.22 7.64
C GLY A 98 -9.21 2.99 8.81
N TYR A 99 -8.78 3.36 10.00
CA TYR A 99 -9.43 2.98 11.26
C TYR A 99 -9.54 4.18 12.20
N PRO A 100 -10.54 4.22 13.11
CA PRO A 100 -10.63 5.22 14.16
C PRO A 100 -9.57 4.96 15.25
N SER A 101 -8.31 5.27 14.94
CA SER A 101 -7.12 5.00 15.76
C SER A 101 -6.10 6.11 15.57
N ASP A 102 -5.28 6.34 16.59
CA ASP A 102 -4.11 7.24 16.60
C ASP A 102 -2.81 6.56 16.11
N GLN A 103 -2.88 5.26 15.79
CA GLN A 103 -1.75 4.51 15.23
C GLN A 103 -1.77 4.58 13.71
N ALA A 104 -0.59 4.76 13.10
CA ALA A 104 -0.44 4.75 11.65
C ALA A 104 -0.79 3.39 11.03
N TYR A 105 -0.52 2.29 11.74
CA TYR A 105 -0.76 0.91 11.29
C TYR A 105 -1.40 0.08 12.41
N PRO A 106 -2.71 0.26 12.70
CA PRO A 106 -3.42 -0.51 13.72
C PRO A 106 -3.35 -2.01 13.44
N LYS A 107 -3.22 -2.84 14.48
CA LYS A 107 -3.07 -4.30 14.33
C LYS A 107 -4.29 -4.96 13.67
N THR A 108 -5.48 -4.35 13.81
CA THR A 108 -6.73 -4.81 13.20
C THR A 108 -6.65 -4.94 11.67
N ARG A 109 -5.76 -4.16 11.01
CA ARG A 109 -5.51 -4.24 9.57
C ARG A 109 -5.04 -5.63 9.11
N THR A 110 -4.37 -6.38 9.98
CA THR A 110 -3.91 -7.73 9.64
C THR A 110 -5.08 -8.64 9.31
N PHE A 111 -6.15 -8.61 10.10
CA PHE A 111 -7.35 -9.39 9.83
C PHE A 111 -7.97 -9.01 8.49
N ASP A 112 -8.16 -7.70 8.27
CA ASP A 112 -8.88 -7.19 7.11
C ASP A 112 -8.12 -7.37 5.78
N TYR A 113 -6.78 -7.39 5.82
CA TYR A 113 -5.97 -7.44 4.60
C TYR A 113 -5.54 -8.85 4.19
N THR A 114 -5.80 -9.86 5.04
CA THR A 114 -5.27 -11.19 4.79
C THR A 114 -6.35 -12.26 4.83
N PRO A 115 -6.21 -13.31 3.99
CA PRO A 115 -7.06 -14.48 4.07
C PRO A 115 -6.75 -15.32 5.32
N ALA A 116 -7.68 -16.18 5.70
CA ALA A 116 -7.39 -17.22 6.68
C ALA A 116 -6.27 -18.14 6.17
N ALA A 117 -5.33 -18.48 7.04
CA ALA A 117 -4.22 -19.38 6.73
C ALA A 117 -3.93 -20.32 7.91
N THR A 118 -3.38 -21.50 7.59
CA THR A 118 -2.98 -22.49 8.60
C THR A 118 -1.64 -22.12 9.20
N GLY A 119 -1.54 -22.17 10.52
CA GLY A 119 -0.34 -21.87 11.29
C GLY A 119 -0.57 -20.76 12.32
N GLU A 120 0.10 -20.86 13.47
CA GLU A 120 -0.07 -19.95 14.60
C GLU A 120 0.23 -18.48 14.22
N GLN A 121 1.24 -18.27 13.38
CA GLN A 121 1.66 -16.93 12.89
C GLN A 121 0.62 -16.23 12.02
N PHE A 122 -0.42 -16.95 11.54
CA PHE A 122 -1.45 -16.42 10.64
C PHE A 122 -2.83 -16.24 11.32
N THR A 123 -2.94 -16.57 12.59
CA THR A 123 -4.22 -16.55 13.34
C THR A 123 -4.88 -15.17 13.40
N ALA A 124 -4.09 -14.09 13.20
CA ALA A 124 -4.59 -12.73 13.17
C ALA A 124 -5.27 -12.34 11.83
N GLY A 125 -5.26 -13.21 10.82
CA GLY A 125 -5.87 -12.98 9.51
C GLY A 125 -7.28 -13.57 9.39
N GLY A 126 -7.85 -13.50 8.18
CA GLY A 126 -9.10 -14.18 7.82
C GLY A 126 -10.26 -13.29 7.39
N GLY A 127 -10.13 -11.97 7.50
CA GLY A 127 -11.20 -11.01 7.19
C GLY A 127 -11.22 -10.47 5.77
N GLU A 128 -10.27 -10.86 4.93
CA GLU A 128 -10.06 -10.29 3.59
C GLU A 128 -11.33 -10.22 2.74
N LEU A 129 -12.10 -11.30 2.69
CA LEU A 129 -13.33 -11.34 1.86
C LEU A 129 -14.37 -10.33 2.34
N VAL A 130 -14.59 -10.25 3.65
CA VAL A 130 -15.55 -9.32 4.26
C VAL A 130 -15.11 -7.88 4.06
N PHE A 131 -13.82 -7.60 4.18
CA PHE A 131 -13.28 -6.27 3.98
C PHE A 131 -13.33 -5.83 2.52
N ARG A 132 -13.08 -6.73 1.57
CA ARG A 132 -13.22 -6.47 0.14
C ARG A 132 -14.68 -6.20 -0.25
N GLN A 133 -15.62 -6.97 0.32
CA GLN A 133 -17.04 -6.72 0.17
C GLN A 133 -17.44 -5.35 0.72
N PHE A 134 -16.95 -4.96 1.89
CA PHE A 134 -17.15 -3.61 2.45
C PHE A 134 -16.67 -2.51 1.49
N ILE A 135 -15.48 -2.67 0.90
CA ILE A 135 -14.97 -1.69 -0.08
C ILE A 135 -15.91 -1.61 -1.29
N ARG A 136 -16.33 -2.76 -1.83
CA ARG A 136 -17.21 -2.84 -3.01
C ARG A 136 -18.59 -2.26 -2.74
N GLU A 137 -19.20 -2.59 -1.62
CA GLU A 137 -20.62 -2.35 -1.37
C GLU A 137 -20.90 -1.07 -0.59
N GLN A 138 -19.90 -0.57 0.15
CA GLN A 138 -20.07 0.63 0.98
C GLN A 138 -19.11 1.76 0.60
N VAL A 139 -17.79 1.51 0.54
CA VAL A 139 -16.81 2.59 0.32
C VAL A 139 -16.94 3.21 -1.06
N ILE A 140 -16.89 2.42 -2.13
CA ILE A 140 -16.95 2.92 -3.51
C ILE A 140 -18.32 3.58 -3.79
N PRO A 141 -19.46 2.99 -3.43
CA PRO A 141 -20.76 3.63 -3.60
C PRO A 141 -20.88 4.94 -2.81
N TRP A 142 -20.39 4.99 -1.58
CA TRP A 142 -20.40 6.22 -0.79
C TRP A 142 -19.60 7.33 -1.49
N VAL A 143 -18.39 7.05 -1.96
CA VAL A 143 -17.56 8.02 -2.68
C VAL A 143 -18.29 8.51 -3.95
N SER A 144 -18.86 7.60 -4.73
CA SER A 144 -19.55 7.95 -5.99
C SER A 144 -20.86 8.72 -5.78
N SER A 145 -21.49 8.62 -4.59
CA SER A 145 -22.70 9.39 -4.25
C SER A 145 -22.39 10.80 -3.73
N HIS A 146 -21.17 11.05 -3.24
CA HIS A 146 -20.76 12.33 -2.66
C HIS A 146 -19.88 13.17 -3.59
N TYR A 147 -19.23 12.53 -4.56
CA TYR A 147 -18.30 13.19 -5.49
C TYR A 147 -18.58 12.76 -6.92
N SER A 148 -18.50 13.72 -7.86
CA SER A 148 -18.51 13.40 -9.29
C SER A 148 -17.17 12.77 -9.66
N VAL A 149 -17.16 11.47 -9.97
CA VAL A 149 -15.94 10.69 -10.21
C VAL A 149 -16.00 10.03 -11.59
N ASN A 150 -14.85 9.92 -12.26
CA ASN A 150 -14.74 9.18 -13.52
C ASN A 150 -14.61 7.67 -13.29
N SER A 151 -14.56 6.89 -14.37
CA SER A 151 -14.44 5.43 -14.32
C SER A 151 -13.05 4.97 -13.89
N ARG A 152 -12.03 5.84 -13.97
CA ARG A 152 -10.65 5.49 -13.65
C ARG A 152 -10.40 5.52 -12.13
N ARG A 153 -10.17 4.36 -11.55
CA ARG A 153 -9.98 4.16 -10.12
C ARG A 153 -8.63 3.50 -9.85
N TYR A 154 -7.80 4.17 -9.06
CA TYR A 154 -6.52 3.67 -8.59
C TYR A 154 -6.65 3.03 -7.22
N PHE A 155 -5.98 1.92 -7.00
CA PHE A 155 -5.96 1.23 -5.72
C PHE A 155 -4.53 0.92 -5.28
N PHE A 156 -4.13 1.47 -4.13
CA PHE A 156 -2.78 1.34 -3.58
C PHE A 156 -2.77 0.66 -2.23
N GLY A 157 -1.79 -0.21 -2.01
CA GLY A 157 -1.48 -0.81 -0.71
C GLY A 157 -0.03 -1.25 -0.60
N HIS A 158 0.48 -1.23 0.63
CA HIS A 158 1.84 -1.64 0.97
C HIS A 158 1.83 -2.84 1.91
N SER A 159 2.80 -3.75 1.80
CA SER A 159 2.98 -4.89 2.70
C SER A 159 1.77 -5.86 2.66
N LEU A 160 1.09 -6.09 3.78
CA LEU A 160 -0.18 -6.84 3.81
C LEU A 160 -1.24 -6.17 2.93
N GLY A 161 -1.28 -4.82 2.89
CA GLY A 161 -2.12 -4.07 1.97
C GLY A 161 -1.74 -4.31 0.50
N GLY A 162 -0.45 -4.49 0.21
CA GLY A 162 0.03 -4.87 -1.12
C GLY A 162 -0.46 -6.26 -1.54
N LEU A 163 -0.44 -7.23 -0.64
CA LEU A 163 -1.02 -8.55 -0.87
C LEU A 163 -2.53 -8.44 -1.14
N PHE A 164 -3.25 -7.66 -0.32
CA PHE A 164 -4.69 -7.42 -0.51
C PHE A 164 -5.00 -6.81 -1.88
N VAL A 165 -4.19 -5.84 -2.33
CA VAL A 165 -4.33 -5.23 -3.67
C VAL A 165 -4.19 -6.27 -4.78
N LEU A 166 -3.15 -7.13 -4.73
CA LEU A 166 -2.94 -8.19 -5.71
C LEU A 166 -4.11 -9.18 -5.75
N ARG A 167 -4.57 -9.60 -4.59
CA ARG A 167 -5.70 -10.53 -4.48
C ARG A 167 -7.01 -9.90 -4.94
N THR A 168 -7.23 -8.62 -4.65
CA THR A 168 -8.41 -7.90 -5.14
C THR A 168 -8.40 -7.82 -6.68
N ALA A 169 -7.26 -7.57 -7.29
CA ALA A 169 -7.14 -7.53 -8.75
C ALA A 169 -7.54 -8.85 -9.42
N THR A 170 -7.27 -9.99 -8.78
CA THR A 170 -7.55 -11.32 -9.34
C THR A 170 -8.91 -11.89 -8.91
N ASP A 171 -9.48 -11.45 -7.80
CA ASP A 171 -10.70 -12.01 -7.22
C ASP A 171 -11.95 -11.14 -7.42
N GLU A 172 -11.79 -9.82 -7.61
CA GLU A 172 -12.88 -8.85 -7.82
C GLU A 172 -12.65 -8.09 -9.12
N LEU A 173 -13.07 -8.69 -10.23
CA LEU A 173 -12.81 -8.19 -11.57
C LEU A 173 -13.49 -6.83 -11.79
N GLY A 174 -12.70 -5.84 -12.21
CA GLY A 174 -13.21 -4.51 -12.57
C GLY A 174 -13.56 -3.59 -11.41
N LEU A 175 -13.19 -3.94 -10.16
CA LEU A 175 -13.43 -3.05 -9.02
C LEU A 175 -12.59 -1.77 -9.12
N PHE A 176 -11.35 -1.89 -9.61
CA PHE A 176 -10.44 -0.79 -9.93
C PHE A 176 -9.86 -0.96 -11.33
N THR A 177 -9.26 0.09 -11.87
CA THR A 177 -8.61 0.07 -13.19
C THR A 177 -7.10 -0.05 -13.08
N ASP A 178 -6.53 0.52 -12.04
CA ASP A 178 -5.10 0.58 -11.78
C ASP A 178 -4.82 0.08 -10.36
N TYR A 179 -4.05 -0.99 -10.25
CA TYR A 179 -3.66 -1.60 -8.99
C TYR A 179 -2.18 -1.38 -8.75
N ILE A 180 -1.83 -0.81 -7.59
CA ILE A 180 -0.44 -0.56 -7.23
C ILE A 180 -0.14 -1.28 -5.92
N SER A 181 0.63 -2.34 -6.01
CA SER A 181 1.04 -3.18 -4.89
C SER A 181 2.50 -2.92 -4.53
N ALA A 182 2.72 -2.34 -3.37
CA ALA A 182 4.06 -2.03 -2.89
C ALA A 182 4.53 -3.08 -1.89
N SER A 183 5.70 -3.70 -2.16
CA SER A 183 6.34 -4.70 -1.30
C SER A 183 5.34 -5.72 -0.72
N PRO A 184 4.57 -6.42 -1.57
CA PRO A 184 3.49 -7.29 -1.12
C PRO A 184 4.00 -8.38 -0.18
N SER A 185 3.29 -8.62 0.93
CA SER A 185 3.59 -9.68 1.89
C SER A 185 3.21 -11.06 1.35
N LEU A 186 3.85 -11.48 0.27
CA LEU A 186 3.57 -12.76 -0.41
C LEU A 186 3.80 -13.99 0.49
N TRP A 187 4.60 -13.85 1.54
CA TRP A 187 4.88 -14.88 2.55
C TRP A 187 3.65 -15.30 3.37
N TRP A 188 2.57 -14.52 3.39
CA TRP A 188 1.35 -14.89 4.12
C TRP A 188 0.81 -16.21 3.61
N GLY A 189 0.48 -17.12 4.53
CA GLY A 189 0.08 -18.48 4.19
C GLY A 189 1.14 -19.26 3.42
N HIS A 190 2.43 -19.01 3.72
CA HIS A 190 3.58 -19.63 3.07
C HIS A 190 3.68 -19.38 1.55
N GLY A 191 3.12 -18.25 1.07
CA GLY A 191 3.20 -17.89 -0.34
C GLY A 191 2.22 -18.59 -1.28
N THR A 192 1.27 -19.35 -0.74
CA THR A 192 0.37 -20.21 -1.54
C THR A 192 -0.81 -19.47 -2.18
N TYR A 193 -0.98 -18.18 -1.91
CA TYR A 193 -2.17 -17.44 -2.36
C TYR A 193 -2.07 -16.83 -3.77
N MET A 194 -0.88 -16.75 -4.37
CA MET A 194 -0.71 -16.23 -5.72
C MET A 194 -0.40 -17.38 -6.68
N THR A 195 -1.46 -17.98 -7.21
CA THR A 195 -1.40 -19.17 -8.06
C THR A 195 -1.55 -18.83 -9.54
N ALA A 196 -1.13 -19.75 -10.43
CA ALA A 196 -1.30 -19.63 -11.87
C ALA A 196 -2.76 -19.39 -12.26
N GLU A 197 -3.70 -20.11 -11.63
CA GLU A 197 -5.15 -19.94 -11.85
C GLU A 197 -5.63 -18.51 -11.55
N ARG A 198 -5.06 -17.85 -10.53
CA ARG A 198 -5.39 -16.45 -10.24
C ARG A 198 -4.86 -15.51 -11.31
N PHE A 199 -3.66 -15.78 -11.83
CA PHE A 199 -3.08 -14.96 -12.90
C PHE A 199 -3.91 -15.04 -14.18
N ASP A 200 -4.47 -16.22 -14.47
CA ASP A 200 -5.35 -16.41 -15.63
C ASP A 200 -6.63 -15.59 -15.54
N ARG A 201 -7.16 -15.41 -14.32
CA ARG A 201 -8.39 -14.62 -14.07
C ARG A 201 -8.23 -13.11 -14.22
N LEU A 202 -7.01 -12.56 -14.09
CA LEU A 202 -6.83 -11.11 -14.20
C LEU A 202 -7.30 -10.61 -15.57
N PRO A 203 -8.21 -9.61 -15.66
CA PRO A 203 -8.62 -9.04 -16.94
C PRO A 203 -7.46 -8.38 -17.69
N PRO A 204 -7.43 -8.41 -19.03
CA PRO A 204 -6.33 -7.86 -19.82
C PRO A 204 -6.25 -6.33 -19.79
N ASP A 205 -7.32 -5.65 -19.48
CA ASP A 205 -7.45 -4.18 -19.39
C ASP A 205 -7.04 -3.60 -18.02
N ILE A 206 -6.85 -4.45 -17.02
CA ILE A 206 -6.36 -4.05 -15.71
C ILE A 206 -4.86 -3.74 -15.78
N ARG A 207 -4.48 -2.60 -15.23
CA ARG A 207 -3.06 -2.21 -15.08
C ARG A 207 -2.58 -2.50 -13.68
N LEU A 208 -1.57 -3.36 -13.58
CA LEU A 208 -0.92 -3.70 -12.32
C LEU A 208 0.50 -3.15 -12.29
N THR A 209 0.85 -2.46 -11.22
CA THR A 209 2.22 -2.07 -10.93
C THR A 209 2.64 -2.65 -9.59
N ILE A 210 3.73 -3.39 -9.58
CA ILE A 210 4.34 -3.92 -8.34
C ILE A 210 5.63 -3.17 -8.09
N THR A 211 5.82 -2.68 -6.86
CA THR A 211 7.07 -2.03 -6.44
C THR A 211 7.70 -2.81 -5.30
N GLN A 212 9.04 -2.77 -5.18
CA GLN A 212 9.76 -3.45 -4.11
C GLN A 212 11.07 -2.75 -3.75
N GLY A 213 11.44 -2.78 -2.48
CA GLY A 213 12.77 -2.37 -2.03
C GLY A 213 13.83 -3.38 -2.47
N GLY A 214 14.96 -2.91 -3.00
CA GLY A 214 16.03 -3.80 -3.50
C GLY A 214 16.66 -4.67 -2.42
N LEU A 215 16.63 -4.21 -1.15
CA LEU A 215 17.12 -5.02 -0.02
C LEU A 215 16.15 -6.15 0.37
N GLU A 216 14.90 -6.12 -0.09
CA GLU A 216 13.94 -7.21 0.10
C GLU A 216 14.15 -8.32 -0.93
N GLU A 217 14.55 -7.97 -2.16
CA GLU A 217 14.79 -8.93 -3.23
C GLU A 217 16.09 -9.71 -3.02
N LYS A 218 17.14 -9.03 -2.53
CA LYS A 218 18.46 -9.61 -2.28
C LYS A 218 18.96 -9.18 -0.89
N PRO A 219 18.48 -9.80 0.18
CA PRO A 219 18.90 -9.46 1.53
C PRO A 219 20.38 -9.84 1.74
N ASP A 220 21.15 -8.93 2.33
CA ASP A 220 22.53 -9.20 2.71
C ASP A 220 22.56 -9.92 4.08
N LEU A 221 22.53 -11.24 4.03
CA LEU A 221 22.49 -12.08 5.24
C LEU A 221 23.71 -11.86 6.17
N SER A 222 24.85 -11.38 5.62
CA SER A 222 26.06 -11.13 6.43
C SER A 222 25.88 -9.96 7.40
N LYS A 223 24.96 -9.07 7.13
CA LYS A 223 24.63 -7.89 7.95
C LYS A 223 23.42 -8.09 8.85
N MET A 224 22.82 -9.28 8.87
CA MET A 224 21.61 -9.57 9.63
C MET A 224 21.95 -10.28 10.95
N SER A 225 21.22 -9.92 12.02
CA SER A 225 21.21 -10.68 13.26
C SER A 225 20.55 -12.04 13.08
N GLU A 226 20.79 -12.99 14.00
CA GLU A 226 20.14 -14.32 13.94
C GLU A 226 18.61 -14.21 14.05
N GLU A 227 18.10 -13.26 14.82
CA GLU A 227 16.67 -12.96 14.90
C GLU A 227 16.13 -12.47 13.54
N GLN A 228 16.86 -11.61 12.84
CA GLN A 228 16.48 -11.13 11.51
C GLN A 228 16.49 -12.25 10.48
N LYS A 229 17.49 -13.14 10.51
CA LYS A 229 17.56 -14.32 9.64
C LYS A 229 16.40 -15.29 9.92
N HIS A 230 16.10 -15.52 11.20
CA HIS A 230 14.95 -16.34 11.60
C HIS A 230 13.65 -15.72 11.09
N ASN A 231 13.42 -14.43 11.31
CA ASN A 231 12.23 -13.74 10.80
C ASN A 231 12.12 -13.80 9.27
N LEU A 232 13.23 -13.76 8.56
CA LEU A 232 13.27 -13.92 7.10
C LEU A 232 12.88 -15.34 6.70
N SER A 233 13.38 -16.37 7.39
CA SER A 233 13.06 -17.78 7.10
C SER A 233 11.60 -18.11 7.35
N VAL A 234 10.97 -17.51 8.37
CA VAL A 234 9.54 -17.66 8.68
C VAL A 234 8.65 -16.96 7.64
N ARG A 235 9.20 -15.94 6.96
CA ARG A 235 8.50 -15.19 5.90
C ARG A 235 8.87 -15.67 4.50
N TYR A 236 9.07 -16.96 4.36
CA TYR A 236 9.29 -17.57 3.06
C TYR A 236 8.05 -17.47 2.18
N SER A 237 8.26 -17.22 0.89
CA SER A 237 7.23 -17.28 -0.14
C SER A 237 7.75 -18.13 -1.29
N GLU A 238 6.90 -18.99 -1.84
CA GLU A 238 7.20 -19.81 -3.03
C GLU A 238 7.35 -18.97 -4.28
N ILE A 239 6.78 -17.75 -4.28
CA ILE A 239 6.84 -16.82 -5.43
C ILE A 239 7.28 -15.44 -4.95
N THR A 240 8.15 -14.79 -5.70
CA THR A 240 8.60 -13.43 -5.47
C THR A 240 7.69 -12.41 -6.17
N ALA A 241 7.73 -11.14 -5.73
CA ALA A 241 6.97 -10.06 -6.36
C ALA A 241 7.35 -9.85 -7.85
N ARG A 242 8.62 -10.08 -8.20
CA ARG A 242 9.10 -10.07 -9.58
C ARG A 242 8.47 -11.20 -10.40
N GLU A 243 8.49 -12.42 -9.88
CA GLU A 243 7.92 -13.59 -10.55
C GLU A 243 6.40 -13.46 -10.75
N VAL A 244 5.67 -12.85 -9.80
CA VAL A 244 4.24 -12.53 -9.98
C VAL A 244 4.05 -11.69 -11.25
N CYS A 245 4.82 -10.62 -11.42
CA CYS A 245 4.71 -9.76 -12.59
C CYS A 245 5.13 -10.47 -13.89
N GLU A 246 6.22 -11.25 -13.86
CA GLU A 246 6.67 -12.05 -15.00
C GLU A 246 5.63 -13.11 -15.41
N GLN A 247 4.99 -13.77 -14.44
CA GLN A 247 3.93 -14.75 -14.71
C GLN A 247 2.70 -14.10 -15.38
N LEU A 248 2.35 -12.87 -14.95
CA LEU A 248 1.29 -12.09 -15.58
C LEU A 248 1.65 -11.68 -17.01
N GLN A 249 2.87 -11.17 -17.22
CA GLN A 249 3.35 -10.78 -18.55
C GLN A 249 3.37 -11.96 -19.55
N ARG A 250 3.75 -13.17 -19.11
CA ARG A 250 3.68 -14.40 -19.92
C ARG A 250 2.25 -14.78 -20.34
N ARG A 251 1.24 -14.20 -19.69
CA ARG A 251 -0.20 -14.36 -19.95
C ARG A 251 -0.81 -13.16 -20.66
N ASP A 252 0.03 -12.33 -21.26
CA ASP A 252 -0.38 -11.07 -21.92
C ASP A 252 -1.16 -10.11 -21.01
N LYS A 253 -0.91 -10.16 -19.68
CA LYS A 253 -1.50 -9.23 -18.73
C LYS A 253 -0.59 -8.01 -18.53
N GLN A 254 -1.20 -6.84 -18.30
CA GLN A 254 -0.46 -5.60 -18.10
C GLN A 254 0.13 -5.57 -16.68
N CYS A 255 1.42 -5.85 -16.56
CA CYS A 255 2.15 -5.75 -15.30
C CYS A 255 3.49 -5.02 -15.48
N GLN A 256 3.77 -4.06 -14.57
CA GLN A 256 5.07 -3.41 -14.46
C GLN A 256 5.68 -3.74 -13.09
N PHE A 257 6.96 -4.08 -13.08
CA PHE A 257 7.71 -4.30 -11.85
C PHE A 257 8.80 -3.25 -11.69
N ARG A 258 8.88 -2.59 -10.52
CA ARG A 258 9.87 -1.56 -10.20
C ARG A 258 10.60 -1.89 -8.91
N VAL A 259 11.93 -1.92 -8.96
CA VAL A 259 12.81 -2.10 -7.78
C VAL A 259 13.48 -0.78 -7.44
N PHE A 260 13.54 -0.47 -6.15
CA PHE A 260 14.23 0.70 -5.63
C PHE A 260 15.51 0.26 -4.90
N PRO A 261 16.69 0.40 -5.53
CA PRO A 261 17.97 -0.02 -4.96
C PRO A 261 18.22 0.62 -3.60
N GLY A 262 18.77 -0.17 -2.65
CA GLY A 262 19.10 0.31 -1.30
C GLY A 262 17.90 0.59 -0.38
N LYS A 263 16.67 0.37 -0.84
CA LYS A 263 15.47 0.52 -0.01
C LYS A 263 15.07 -0.79 0.66
N SER A 264 14.70 -0.69 1.92
CA SER A 264 14.12 -1.78 2.71
C SER A 264 12.59 -1.75 2.62
N HIS A 265 11.94 -2.74 3.21
CA HIS A 265 10.49 -2.86 3.29
C HIS A 265 9.76 -1.59 3.79
N GLY A 266 10.29 -0.91 4.79
CA GLY A 266 9.71 0.34 5.30
C GLY A 266 10.19 1.57 4.55
N SER A 267 11.48 1.63 4.17
CA SER A 267 12.05 2.82 3.53
C SER A 267 11.65 2.98 2.05
N VAL A 268 11.01 1.98 1.45
CA VAL A 268 10.49 2.03 0.08
C VAL A 268 9.15 2.77 -0.03
N ILE A 269 8.43 2.97 1.07
CA ILE A 269 7.09 3.60 1.05
C ILE A 269 7.09 4.94 0.31
N PRO A 270 8.01 5.89 0.57
CA PRO A 270 8.09 7.14 -0.19
C PRO A 270 8.19 6.95 -1.70
N ASP A 271 9.03 6.03 -2.16
CA ASP A 271 9.26 5.75 -3.58
C ASP A 271 8.04 5.07 -4.23
N ALA A 272 7.35 4.22 -3.47
CA ALA A 272 6.09 3.61 -3.90
C ALA A 272 4.98 4.66 -4.09
N LEU A 273 4.87 5.64 -3.16
CA LEU A 273 3.93 6.75 -3.30
C LEU A 273 4.25 7.64 -4.51
N GLU A 274 5.54 7.93 -4.77
CA GLU A 274 5.95 8.65 -5.99
C GLU A 274 5.62 7.84 -7.26
N THR A 275 5.70 6.51 -7.21
CA THR A 275 5.26 5.65 -8.31
C THR A 275 3.76 5.84 -8.57
N VAL A 276 2.92 5.83 -7.54
CA VAL A 276 1.48 6.10 -7.69
C VAL A 276 1.28 7.45 -8.37
N ILE A 277 1.95 8.51 -7.89
CA ILE A 277 1.84 9.85 -8.45
C ILE A 277 2.23 9.87 -9.94
N SER A 278 3.27 9.12 -10.32
CA SER A 278 3.72 9.04 -11.72
C SER A 278 2.71 8.37 -12.66
N LEU A 279 1.80 7.56 -12.12
CA LEU A 279 0.76 6.84 -12.88
C LEU A 279 -0.56 7.61 -12.99
N LEU A 280 -0.76 8.64 -12.15
CA LEU A 280 -1.94 9.49 -12.23
C LEU A 280 -1.95 10.31 -13.53
N PRO A 281 -3.13 10.65 -14.08
CA PRO A 281 -3.22 11.43 -15.31
C PRO A 281 -2.43 12.73 -15.22
N ALA A 282 -1.76 13.09 -16.30
CA ALA A 282 -1.18 14.40 -16.51
C ALA A 282 -2.20 15.33 -17.20
N ASP A 283 -1.96 16.65 -17.18
CA ASP A 283 -2.84 17.67 -17.81
C ASP A 283 -3.12 17.46 -19.31
N THR A 284 -2.35 16.61 -19.97
CA THR A 284 -2.45 16.33 -21.41
C THR A 284 -3.50 15.27 -21.76
N ASP A 285 -4.01 14.52 -20.77
CA ASP A 285 -5.02 13.48 -20.97
C ASP A 285 -6.46 14.05 -20.84
N LYS A 286 -6.73 15.16 -21.53
CA LYS A 286 -8.13 15.53 -21.83
C LYS A 286 -8.62 14.44 -22.76
N GLU A 287 -9.46 13.56 -22.21
CA GLU A 287 -10.15 12.50 -22.94
C GLU A 287 -10.67 13.04 -24.29
N LYS A 288 -10.19 12.41 -25.38
CA LYS A 288 -10.80 12.53 -26.71
C LYS A 288 -12.06 11.72 -26.75
#